data_923af4438b3e4a15a7102eabac527c39
#
_entry.id   923af4438b3e4a15a7102eabac527c39
#
_cell.length_a   1.000
_cell.length_b   1.000
_cell.length_c   1.000
_cell.angle_alpha   90.00
_cell.angle_beta   90.00
_cell.angle_gamma   90.00
#
_symmetry.space_group_name_H-M   'P 1'
#
loop_
_entity.id
_entity.type
_entity.pdbx_description
1 polymer ?
#
loop_
_entity_poly.entity_id
_entity_poly.type
_entity_poly.pdbx_seq_one_letter_code
_entity_poly.pdbx_strand_id
1 'polypeptide(L)'
;MQVILGHLAEGLPFLPPRLEHRLDKQKDGAGLGSARRKVSEYVSGNFYATTSGHFHTRTLFNTIAELGVDRVIFSADNPYETMEEAAAWFDSSLLSRNDAQKIGRDNARRLFASIT
;
A
#
# COMPACT_ATOMS: atom_id res chain seq x y z
N MET A 1 0.86 15.53 -2.83
CA MET A 1 1.93 14.61 -3.30
C MET A 1 1.45 13.18 -3.14
N GLN A 2 1.71 12.32 -4.12
CA GLN A 2 1.44 10.89 -4.05
C GLN A 2 2.77 10.14 -4.14
N VAL A 3 2.91 9.08 -3.36
CA VAL A 3 4.14 8.27 -3.27
C VAL A 3 3.78 6.81 -3.56
N ILE A 4 4.56 6.16 -4.42
CA ILE A 4 4.42 4.73 -4.72
C ILE A 4 5.59 4.00 -4.07
N LEU A 5 5.29 3.04 -3.22
CA LEU A 5 6.29 2.21 -2.55
C LEU A 5 6.22 0.77 -3.09
N GLY A 6 7.38 0.21 -3.39
CA GLY A 6 7.48 -1.19 -3.79
C GLY A 6 7.29 -2.17 -2.64
N HIS A 7 7.31 -3.47 -2.96
CA HIS A 7 7.40 -4.58 -2.00
C HIS A 7 6.33 -4.51 -0.90
N LEU A 8 5.07 -4.23 -1.30
CA LEU A 8 3.95 -4.04 -0.38
C LEU A 8 4.24 -2.97 0.69
N ALA A 9 4.91 -1.89 0.26
CA ALA A 9 5.32 -0.74 1.08
C ALA A 9 6.34 -1.08 2.18
N GLU A 10 7.14 -2.14 1.97
CA GLU A 10 8.32 -2.53 2.79
C GLU A 10 7.97 -2.84 4.24
N GLY A 11 7.06 -2.79 4.82
CA GLY A 11 6.70 -2.98 6.24
C GLY A 11 6.00 -1.76 6.81
N LEU A 12 5.89 -0.68 6.03
CA LEU A 12 5.15 0.50 6.45
C LEU A 12 3.73 0.20 6.93
N PRO A 13 2.95 -0.74 6.34
CA PRO A 13 1.60 -1.02 6.83
C PRO A 13 1.50 -1.51 8.27
N PHE A 14 2.57 -2.05 8.82
CA PHE A 14 2.58 -2.48 10.23
C PHE A 14 2.80 -1.36 11.24
N LEU A 15 3.34 -0.22 10.80
CA LEU A 15 3.82 0.84 11.69
C LEU A 15 2.75 1.86 12.12
N PRO A 16 1.78 2.24 11.28
CA PRO A 16 0.89 3.36 11.60
C PRO A 16 0.13 3.24 12.91
N PRO A 17 -0.45 2.09 13.28
CA PRO A 17 -1.17 1.99 14.55
C PRO A 17 -0.27 2.25 15.76
N ARG A 18 0.97 1.74 15.72
CA ARG A 18 1.94 1.93 16.79
C ARG A 18 2.42 3.38 16.87
N LEU A 19 2.74 3.96 15.73
CA LEU A 19 3.18 5.36 15.65
C LEU A 19 2.08 6.31 16.11
N GLU A 20 0.87 6.10 15.64
CA GLU A 20 -0.29 6.92 15.99
C GLU A 20 -0.57 6.87 17.50
N HIS A 21 -0.54 5.68 18.08
CA HIS A 21 -0.71 5.50 19.52
C HIS A 21 0.36 6.26 20.34
N ARG A 22 1.62 6.23 19.89
CA ARG A 22 2.71 6.94 20.58
C ARG A 22 2.61 8.46 20.39
N LEU A 23 2.28 8.91 19.20
CA LEU A 23 2.13 10.33 18.92
C LEU A 23 0.94 10.93 19.68
N ASP A 24 -0.17 10.21 19.79
CA ASP A 24 -1.31 10.66 20.57
C ASP A 24 -0.96 10.85 22.04
N LYS A 25 -0.12 9.98 22.61
CA LYS A 25 0.36 10.12 23.99
C LYS A 25 1.36 11.25 24.19
N GLN A 26 2.04 11.70 23.13
CA GLN A 26 3.05 12.74 23.18
C GLN A 26 2.52 14.14 22.84
N LYS A 27 1.29 14.23 22.34
CA LYS A 27 0.69 15.51 21.89
C LYS A 27 0.70 16.59 22.96
N ASP A 28 0.64 16.22 24.23
CA ASP A 28 0.52 17.19 25.33
C ASP A 28 1.88 17.77 25.80
N GLY A 29 3.02 17.38 25.22
CA GLY A 29 4.31 17.81 25.78
C GLY A 29 5.46 18.02 24.82
N ALA A 30 5.39 17.62 23.54
CA ALA A 30 6.59 17.49 22.70
C ALA A 30 6.66 18.42 21.48
N GLY A 31 5.77 19.38 21.32
CA GLY A 31 5.83 20.30 20.18
C GLY A 31 5.67 19.63 18.82
N LEU A 32 5.10 18.44 18.74
CA LEU A 32 4.83 17.71 17.51
C LEU A 32 3.57 18.22 16.78
N GLY A 33 3.15 19.43 17.04
CA GLY A 33 1.88 20.01 16.63
C GLY A 33 1.74 20.43 15.18
N SER A 34 2.68 20.07 14.27
CA SER A 34 2.60 20.50 12.88
C SER A 34 1.78 19.56 11.98
N ALA A 35 1.61 18.29 12.36
CA ALA A 35 0.81 17.35 11.59
C ALA A 35 -0.68 17.57 11.85
N ARG A 36 -1.44 17.91 10.81
CA ARG A 36 -2.88 18.22 10.90
C ARG A 36 -3.77 16.99 10.86
N ARG A 37 -3.26 15.86 10.39
CA ARG A 37 -3.99 14.61 10.23
C ARG A 37 -3.29 13.48 10.99
N LYS A 38 -4.02 12.39 11.20
CA LYS A 38 -3.44 11.18 11.79
C LYS A 38 -2.46 10.52 10.83
N VAL A 39 -1.52 9.73 11.39
CA VAL A 39 -0.55 8.97 10.58
C VAL A 39 -1.26 8.06 9.59
N SER A 40 -2.30 7.35 10.05
CA SER A 40 -3.11 6.47 9.20
C SER A 40 -3.76 7.20 8.03
N GLU A 41 -4.19 8.45 8.22
CA GLU A 41 -4.76 9.27 7.15
C GLU A 41 -3.73 9.69 6.11
N TYR A 42 -2.49 9.98 6.53
CA TYR A 42 -1.41 10.25 5.58
C TYR A 42 -1.04 9.00 4.79
N VAL A 43 -0.93 7.86 5.47
CA VAL A 43 -0.57 6.59 4.83
C VAL A 43 -1.63 6.18 3.81
N SER A 44 -2.89 6.17 4.18
CA SER A 44 -3.98 5.79 3.27
C SER A 44 -4.32 6.84 2.21
N GLY A 45 -3.95 8.10 2.44
CA GLY A 45 -4.28 9.21 1.53
C GLY A 45 -3.19 9.56 0.53
N ASN A 46 -1.92 9.33 0.88
CA ASN A 46 -0.79 9.79 0.07
C ASN A 46 0.09 8.67 -0.49
N PHE A 47 -0.08 7.42 -0.02
CA PHE A 47 0.76 6.32 -0.44
C PHE A 47 -0.01 5.29 -1.26
N TYR A 48 0.69 4.73 -2.23
CA TYR A 48 0.34 3.52 -2.93
C TYR A 48 1.38 2.45 -2.63
N ALA A 49 0.98 1.18 -2.60
CA ALA A 49 1.88 0.05 -2.48
C ALA A 49 1.82 -0.80 -3.74
N THR A 50 2.95 -1.30 -4.21
CA THR A 50 2.96 -2.29 -5.28
C THR A 50 3.29 -3.67 -4.75
N THR A 51 2.89 -4.71 -5.49
CA THR A 51 3.19 -6.10 -5.15
C THR A 51 4.61 -6.51 -5.55
N SER A 52 5.37 -5.63 -6.19
CA SER A 52 6.69 -5.94 -6.73
C SER A 52 7.57 -6.68 -5.73
N GLY A 53 8.13 -7.84 -6.14
CA GLY A 53 9.09 -8.58 -5.34
C GLY A 53 8.59 -9.14 -4.01
N HIS A 54 7.31 -9.04 -3.70
CA HIS A 54 6.76 -9.50 -2.42
C HIS A 54 5.47 -10.29 -2.63
N PHE A 55 5.61 -11.54 -3.09
CA PHE A 55 4.49 -12.40 -3.48
C PHE A 55 3.99 -13.21 -2.29
N HIS A 56 3.40 -12.54 -1.31
CA HIS A 56 2.93 -13.15 -0.08
C HIS A 56 1.50 -12.69 0.24
N THR A 57 0.57 -13.63 0.23
CA THR A 57 -0.87 -13.35 0.32
C THR A 57 -1.28 -12.67 1.62
N ARG A 58 -0.78 -13.14 2.76
CA ARG A 58 -1.12 -12.52 4.06
C ARG A 58 -0.64 -11.09 4.16
N THR A 59 0.56 -10.80 3.66
CA THR A 59 1.10 -9.44 3.64
C THR A 59 0.28 -8.55 2.70
N LEU A 60 -0.15 -9.08 1.55
CA LEU A 60 -1.06 -8.38 0.65
C LEU A 60 -2.36 -7.98 1.37
N PHE A 61 -3.00 -8.91 2.07
CA PHE A 61 -4.22 -8.61 2.81
C PHE A 61 -4.02 -7.59 3.93
N ASN A 62 -2.90 -7.67 4.66
CA ASN A 62 -2.56 -6.67 5.66
C ASN A 62 -2.38 -5.28 5.02
N THR A 63 -1.69 -5.21 3.90
CA THR A 63 -1.48 -3.96 3.16
C THR A 63 -2.82 -3.37 2.69
N ILE A 64 -3.71 -4.20 2.17
CA ILE A 64 -5.06 -3.79 1.78
C ILE A 64 -5.85 -3.25 2.98
N ALA A 65 -5.76 -3.93 4.14
CA ALA A 65 -6.45 -3.50 5.35
C ALA A 65 -5.99 -2.12 5.83
N GLU A 66 -4.70 -1.82 5.72
CA GLU A 66 -4.13 -0.56 6.20
C GLU A 66 -4.24 0.59 5.19
N LEU A 67 -3.98 0.33 3.92
CA LEU A 67 -3.99 1.37 2.88
C LEU A 67 -5.33 1.51 2.16
N GLY A 68 -6.11 0.44 2.12
CA GLY A 68 -7.29 0.32 1.26
C GLY A 68 -6.96 -0.33 -0.08
N VAL A 69 -7.91 -1.09 -0.60
CA VAL A 69 -7.75 -1.83 -1.86
C VAL A 69 -7.46 -0.91 -3.06
N ASP A 70 -7.95 0.32 -3.02
CA ASP A 70 -7.75 1.30 -4.10
C ASP A 70 -6.33 1.87 -4.14
N ARG A 71 -5.50 1.55 -3.15
CA ARG A 71 -4.12 2.03 -3.02
C ARG A 71 -3.07 0.95 -3.28
N VAL A 72 -3.47 -0.23 -3.74
CA VAL A 72 -2.54 -1.32 -4.06
C VAL A 72 -2.52 -1.53 -5.57
N ILE A 73 -1.33 -1.72 -6.13
CA ILE A 73 -1.09 -1.86 -7.57
C ILE A 73 -0.26 -3.12 -7.82
N PHE A 74 -0.68 -3.94 -8.78
CA PHE A 74 0.09 -5.11 -9.21
C PHE A 74 1.37 -4.69 -9.95
N SER A 75 2.49 -5.32 -9.58
CA SER A 75 3.78 -5.16 -10.25
C SER A 75 4.66 -6.37 -9.98
N ALA A 76 5.55 -6.71 -10.89
CA ALA A 76 6.41 -7.89 -10.77
C ALA A 76 7.77 -7.60 -10.13
N ASP A 77 8.37 -6.49 -10.42
CA ASP A 77 9.78 -6.16 -10.08
C ASP A 77 10.78 -6.67 -11.13
N ASN A 78 10.36 -6.71 -12.38
CA ASN A 78 11.26 -7.11 -13.48
C ASN A 78 12.44 -6.11 -13.60
N PRO A 79 13.71 -6.53 -13.78
CA PRO A 79 14.16 -7.90 -14.09
C PRO A 79 14.54 -8.76 -12.87
N TYR A 80 14.38 -8.27 -11.66
CA TYR A 80 14.77 -9.02 -10.46
C TYR A 80 13.85 -10.20 -10.19
N GLU A 81 12.57 -10.04 -10.50
CA GLU A 81 11.57 -11.11 -10.44
C GLU A 81 10.93 -11.32 -11.80
N THR A 82 10.36 -12.50 -12.04
CA THR A 82 9.71 -12.81 -13.30
C THR A 82 8.24 -12.40 -13.30
N MET A 83 7.75 -12.00 -14.45
CA MET A 83 6.34 -11.66 -14.63
C MET A 83 5.45 -12.90 -14.44
N GLU A 84 5.93 -14.07 -14.87
CA GLU A 84 5.22 -15.34 -14.75
C GLU A 84 4.97 -15.72 -13.30
N GLU A 85 5.98 -15.59 -12.44
CA GLU A 85 5.87 -15.87 -11.01
C GLU A 85 4.92 -14.88 -10.33
N ALA A 86 5.07 -13.61 -10.61
CA ALA A 86 4.20 -12.56 -10.08
C ALA A 86 2.73 -12.81 -10.46
N ALA A 87 2.46 -13.10 -11.73
CA ALA A 87 1.12 -13.33 -12.23
C ALA A 87 0.50 -14.61 -11.64
N ALA A 88 1.27 -15.70 -11.58
CA ALA A 88 0.80 -16.96 -11.01
C ALA A 88 0.41 -16.81 -9.54
N TRP A 89 1.26 -16.14 -8.75
CA TRP A 89 0.92 -15.83 -7.36
C TRP A 89 -0.32 -14.98 -7.25
N PHE A 90 -0.40 -13.90 -8.03
CA PHE A 90 -1.51 -12.96 -7.98
C PHE A 90 -2.84 -13.64 -8.31
N ASP A 91 -2.87 -14.48 -9.34
CA ASP A 91 -4.06 -15.23 -9.73
C ASP A 91 -4.51 -16.22 -8.65
N SER A 92 -3.58 -16.70 -7.80
CA SER A 92 -3.87 -17.61 -6.70
C SER A 92 -4.14 -16.92 -5.36
N SER A 93 -4.12 -15.60 -5.30
CA SER A 93 -4.08 -14.82 -4.05
C SER A 93 -5.38 -14.79 -3.25
N LEU A 94 -6.45 -15.41 -3.70
CA LEU A 94 -7.76 -15.47 -3.03
C LEU A 94 -8.49 -14.12 -2.94
N LEU A 95 -8.09 -13.15 -3.74
CA LEU A 95 -8.82 -11.89 -3.85
C LEU A 95 -10.19 -12.10 -4.52
N SER A 96 -11.18 -11.30 -4.14
CA SER A 96 -12.40 -11.23 -4.92
C SER A 96 -12.11 -10.78 -6.35
N ARG A 97 -12.96 -11.13 -7.29
CA ARG A 97 -12.80 -10.70 -8.68
C ARG A 97 -12.71 -9.17 -8.80
N ASN A 98 -13.54 -8.48 -8.03
CA ASN A 98 -13.56 -7.02 -8.02
C ASN A 98 -12.25 -6.43 -7.50
N ASP A 99 -11.73 -6.94 -6.39
CA ASP A 99 -10.47 -6.46 -5.82
C ASP A 99 -9.27 -6.81 -6.71
N ALA A 100 -9.26 -7.99 -7.29
CA ALA A 100 -8.23 -8.40 -8.25
C ALA A 100 -8.21 -7.47 -9.46
N GLN A 101 -9.36 -7.08 -9.97
CA GLN A 101 -9.46 -6.13 -11.09
C GLN A 101 -8.94 -4.74 -10.71
N LYS A 102 -9.29 -4.27 -9.52
CA LYS A 102 -8.78 -2.98 -9.02
C LYS A 102 -7.26 -2.99 -8.93
N ILE A 103 -6.69 -3.96 -8.24
CA ILE A 103 -5.24 -4.07 -8.00
C ILE A 103 -4.50 -4.36 -9.30
N GLY A 104 -5.00 -5.27 -10.13
CA GLY A 104 -4.37 -5.69 -11.37
C GLY A 104 -4.44 -4.67 -12.50
N ARG A 105 -5.35 -3.70 -12.43
CA ARG A 105 -5.57 -2.78 -13.55
C ARG A 105 -6.04 -1.39 -13.15
N ASP A 106 -7.18 -1.31 -12.48
CA ASP A 106 -7.94 -0.06 -12.41
C ASP A 106 -7.25 1.02 -11.57
N ASN A 107 -6.58 0.62 -10.49
CA ASN A 107 -5.85 1.56 -9.63
C ASN A 107 -4.69 2.22 -10.38
N ALA A 108 -3.92 1.45 -11.14
CA ALA A 108 -2.84 1.99 -11.96
C ALA A 108 -3.38 2.94 -13.04
N ARG A 109 -4.44 2.55 -13.73
CA ARG A 109 -5.06 3.40 -14.76
C ARG A 109 -5.54 4.73 -14.18
N ARG A 110 -6.17 4.71 -13.03
CA ARG A 110 -6.65 5.91 -12.37
C ARG A 110 -5.49 6.83 -11.94
N LEU A 111 -4.46 6.25 -11.32
CA LEU A 111 -3.30 7.02 -10.87
C LEU A 111 -2.55 7.66 -12.03
N PHE A 112 -2.21 6.87 -13.05
CA PHE A 112 -1.42 7.38 -14.17
C PHE A 112 -2.22 8.29 -15.11
N ALA A 113 -3.52 8.10 -15.24
CA ALA A 113 -4.37 9.04 -15.99
C ALA A 113 -4.39 10.44 -15.36
N SER A 114 -4.25 10.55 -14.04
CA SER A 114 -4.22 11.85 -13.35
C SER A 114 -2.92 12.62 -13.55
N ILE A 115 -1.87 11.98 -14.09
CA ILE A 115 -0.54 12.56 -14.30
C ILE A 115 -0.37 13.05 -15.75
N THR A 116 -1.17 12.52 -16.64
CA THR A 116 -1.16 12.89 -18.05
C THR A 116 -2.25 13.91 -18.36
#